data_0bf2711f44f3ebae2616dbee6442ea26
#
_entry.id   0bf2711f44f3ebae2616dbee6442ea26
#
_cell.length_a   1.000
_cell.length_b   1.000
_cell.length_c   1.000
_cell.angle_alpha   90.00
_cell.angle_beta   90.00
_cell.angle_gamma   90.00
#
_symmetry.space_group_name_H-M   'P 1'
#
loop_
_entity.id
_entity.type
_entity.pdbx_description
1 polymer ?
#
loop_
_entity_poly.entity_id
_entity_poly.type
_entity_poly.pdbx_seq_one_letter_code
_entity_poly.pdbx_strand_id
1 'polypeptide(L)'
;LRQTQSILLIAIDSIIPVRGKAVAGFDEFCAALDHNGIPSVWVTSRSRLQIDEPRRRVGHANPFIAEDGCAVYLPEDYFHLKPTTKTVRLGRFTTIPIAQILPTAKDALDSLSEETEVEVVPLRSLSPRELTQNTGLPQREAELARQRDFDELFFFAGATETDVTRFQNAATEKKIALRQHGVMWSAAVGPSVTQCVRDLTKLYERALRSHPAIIGIAGTSEAQTLLPSCDRGIVLARHAEMETAAQKHTKARILGMFDENVWEQILEAVTTRR
;
A
#
# COMPACT_ATOMS: atom_id res chain seq x y z
N LEU A 1 -14.24 12.32 15.56
CA LEU A 1 -14.84 11.56 14.44
C LEU A 1 -16.37 11.77 14.51
N ARG A 2 -16.95 12.36 13.46
CA ARG A 2 -18.42 12.43 13.28
C ARG A 2 -18.92 11.00 13.05
N GLN A 3 -20.25 10.78 13.19
CA GLN A 3 -20.87 9.49 12.84
C GLN A 3 -20.64 9.20 11.35
N THR A 4 -19.53 8.52 11.05
CA THR A 4 -19.18 8.15 9.69
C THR A 4 -19.73 6.76 9.41
N GLN A 5 -20.34 6.57 8.24
CA GLN A 5 -20.95 5.29 7.85
C GLN A 5 -19.98 4.45 7.01
N SER A 6 -18.92 5.06 6.50
CA SER A 6 -17.97 4.41 5.61
C SER A 6 -16.54 4.87 5.89
N ILE A 7 -15.58 3.97 5.66
CA ILE A 7 -14.15 4.24 5.63
C ILE A 7 -13.65 3.82 4.25
N LEU A 8 -12.90 4.68 3.58
CA LEU A 8 -12.29 4.38 2.30
C LEU A 8 -10.88 3.85 2.50
N LEU A 9 -10.57 2.71 1.89
CA LEU A 9 -9.21 2.22 1.71
C LEU A 9 -8.82 2.50 0.27
N ILE A 10 -7.77 3.30 0.05
CA ILE A 10 -7.36 3.75 -1.28
C ILE A 10 -5.95 3.24 -1.56
N ALA A 11 -5.80 2.31 -2.50
CA ALA A 11 -4.50 1.91 -3.02
C ALA A 11 -3.98 3.03 -3.94
N ILE A 12 -2.94 3.73 -3.48
CA ILE A 12 -2.54 4.99 -4.10
C ILE A 12 -1.45 4.85 -5.17
N ASP A 13 -0.82 3.69 -5.32
CA ASP A 13 0.36 3.57 -6.17
C ASP A 13 0.03 3.75 -7.66
N SER A 14 -1.16 3.34 -8.10
CA SER A 14 -1.67 3.61 -9.44
C SER A 14 -2.20 5.04 -9.62
N ILE A 15 -2.65 5.68 -8.53
CA ILE A 15 -3.29 7.00 -8.53
C ILE A 15 -2.25 8.11 -8.43
N ILE A 16 -1.26 7.92 -7.57
CA ILE A 16 -0.12 8.82 -7.37
C ILE A 16 1.16 8.06 -7.75
N PRO A 17 1.51 7.95 -9.02
CA PRO A 17 2.71 7.23 -9.42
C PRO A 17 3.96 7.97 -8.92
N VAL A 18 5.03 7.23 -8.63
CA VAL A 18 6.33 7.82 -8.22
C VAL A 18 6.89 8.71 -9.32
N ARG A 19 6.55 8.39 -10.58
CA ARG A 19 6.89 9.21 -11.73
C ARG A 19 5.61 9.66 -12.44
N GLY A 20 5.57 10.92 -12.81
CA GLY A 20 4.43 11.51 -13.49
C GLY A 20 3.52 12.30 -12.56
N LYS A 21 2.34 12.61 -13.05
CA LYS A 21 1.32 13.36 -12.31
C LYS A 21 0.34 12.39 -11.67
N ALA A 22 -0.18 12.75 -10.52
CA ALA A 22 -1.34 12.10 -9.94
C ALA A 22 -2.52 12.13 -10.94
N VAL A 23 -3.44 11.19 -10.81
CA VAL A 23 -4.71 11.20 -11.57
C VAL A 23 -5.42 12.51 -11.28
N ALA A 24 -5.84 13.21 -12.34
CA ALA A 24 -6.47 14.53 -12.22
C ALA A 24 -7.70 14.46 -11.28
N GLY A 25 -7.90 15.49 -10.46
CA GLY A 25 -9.02 15.59 -9.52
C GLY A 25 -8.85 14.80 -8.22
N PHE A 26 -7.74 14.06 -8.04
CA PHE A 26 -7.53 13.27 -6.81
C PHE A 26 -7.32 14.15 -5.58
N ASP A 27 -6.64 15.26 -5.73
CA ASP A 27 -6.39 16.19 -4.61
C ASP A 27 -7.72 16.83 -4.15
N GLU A 28 -8.58 17.23 -5.09
CA GLU A 28 -9.94 17.74 -4.84
C GLU A 28 -10.84 16.67 -4.21
N PHE A 29 -10.73 15.42 -4.67
CA PHE A 29 -11.46 14.30 -4.09
C PHE A 29 -11.05 14.06 -2.63
N CYS A 30 -9.76 14.11 -2.31
CA CYS A 30 -9.29 14.00 -0.92
C CYS A 30 -9.88 15.11 -0.04
N ALA A 31 -9.89 16.35 -0.53
CA ALA A 31 -10.50 17.49 0.17
C ALA A 31 -12.01 17.32 0.37
N ALA A 32 -12.72 16.79 -0.63
CA ALA A 32 -14.14 16.49 -0.53
C ALA A 32 -14.44 15.38 0.49
N LEU A 33 -13.62 14.33 0.58
CA LEU A 33 -13.75 13.30 1.63
C LEU A 33 -13.60 13.88 3.01
N ASP A 34 -12.58 14.72 3.22
CA ASP A 34 -12.32 15.38 4.51
C ASP A 34 -13.47 16.31 4.89
N HIS A 35 -13.96 17.12 3.95
CA HIS A 35 -15.12 18.00 4.15
C HIS A 35 -16.38 17.22 4.59
N ASN A 36 -16.61 16.04 3.99
CA ASN A 36 -17.72 15.16 4.34
C ASN A 36 -17.46 14.31 5.60
N GLY A 37 -16.28 14.41 6.23
CA GLY A 37 -15.90 13.64 7.39
C GLY A 37 -15.77 12.14 7.11
N ILE A 38 -15.41 11.77 5.89
CA ILE A 38 -15.21 10.37 5.46
C ILE A 38 -13.70 10.06 5.55
N PRO A 39 -13.27 9.20 6.50
CA PRO A 39 -11.87 8.83 6.61
C PRO A 39 -11.38 8.10 5.34
N SER A 40 -10.23 8.54 4.81
CA SER A 40 -9.53 7.85 3.73
C SER A 40 -8.22 7.26 4.25
N VAL A 41 -8.06 5.96 4.15
CA VAL A 41 -6.85 5.24 4.53
C VAL A 41 -6.07 4.89 3.29
N TRP A 42 -4.88 5.43 3.15
CA TRP A 42 -4.03 5.10 2.01
C TRP A 42 -3.35 3.75 2.21
N VAL A 43 -3.29 2.95 1.16
CA VAL A 43 -2.58 1.67 1.10
C VAL A 43 -1.54 1.76 0.00
N THR A 44 -0.30 1.38 0.29
CA THR A 44 0.82 1.58 -0.64
C THR A 44 1.94 0.54 -0.42
N SER A 45 2.66 0.25 -1.48
CA SER A 45 3.92 -0.50 -1.44
C SER A 45 5.11 0.35 -0.99
N ARG A 46 4.97 1.67 -1.01
CA ARG A 46 6.02 2.62 -0.64
C ARG A 46 6.23 2.68 0.87
N SER A 47 7.44 3.11 1.26
CA SER A 47 7.75 3.38 2.67
C SER A 47 7.00 4.61 3.18
N ARG A 48 6.88 4.73 4.52
CA ARG A 48 6.29 5.91 5.14
C ARG A 48 6.99 7.22 4.75
N LEU A 49 8.30 7.16 4.47
CA LEU A 49 9.06 8.35 4.08
C LEU A 49 8.78 8.78 2.64
N GLN A 50 8.57 7.82 1.74
CA GLN A 50 8.21 8.11 0.35
C GLN A 50 6.82 8.77 0.21
N ILE A 51 5.89 8.45 1.12
CA ILE A 51 4.53 9.00 1.04
C ILE A 51 4.32 10.25 1.90
N ASP A 52 5.30 10.68 2.66
CA ASP A 52 5.17 11.85 3.54
C ASP A 52 4.90 13.15 2.76
N GLU A 53 5.59 13.34 1.64
CA GLU A 53 5.36 14.51 0.78
C GLU A 53 4.00 14.47 0.07
N PRO A 54 3.58 13.39 -0.63
CA PRO A 54 2.23 13.28 -1.18
C PRO A 54 1.13 13.52 -0.15
N ARG A 55 1.26 12.97 1.06
CA ARG A 55 0.29 13.16 2.14
C ARG A 55 0.19 14.62 2.57
N ARG A 56 1.34 15.30 2.75
CA ARG A 56 1.36 16.72 3.12
C ARG A 56 0.74 17.60 2.04
N ARG A 57 0.99 17.30 0.77
CA ARG A 57 0.45 18.07 -0.35
C ARG A 57 -1.07 18.14 -0.34
N VAL A 58 -1.73 17.02 -0.07
CA VAL A 58 -3.21 16.95 -0.05
C VAL A 58 -3.81 17.09 1.35
N GLY A 59 -3.00 17.43 2.36
CA GLY A 59 -3.49 17.55 3.74
C GLY A 59 -3.95 16.23 4.39
N HIS A 60 -3.52 15.07 3.87
CA HIS A 60 -3.96 13.76 4.35
C HIS A 60 -3.46 13.48 5.78
N ALA A 61 -4.35 13.64 6.75
CA ALA A 61 -4.07 13.43 8.17
C ALA A 61 -4.56 12.07 8.73
N ASN A 62 -5.14 11.21 7.88
CA ASN A 62 -5.68 9.90 8.28
C ASN A 62 -4.58 8.83 8.42
N PRO A 63 -4.89 7.67 9.05
CA PRO A 63 -4.02 6.49 9.05
C PRO A 63 -3.67 6.02 7.64
N PHE A 64 -2.60 5.23 7.53
CA PHE A 64 -2.20 4.61 6.28
C PHE A 64 -1.53 3.25 6.52
N ILE A 65 -1.54 2.41 5.49
CA ILE A 65 -0.90 1.10 5.43
C ILE A 65 0.25 1.21 4.43
N ALA A 66 1.46 0.84 4.84
CA ALA A 66 2.64 0.95 4.00
C ALA A 66 3.37 -0.39 3.83
N GLU A 67 4.33 -0.41 2.89
CA GLU A 67 5.18 -1.57 2.62
C GLU A 67 4.35 -2.84 2.41
N ASP A 68 3.34 -2.77 1.50
CA ASP A 68 2.46 -3.89 1.12
C ASP A 68 1.74 -4.59 2.29
N GLY A 69 1.35 -3.83 3.31
CA GLY A 69 0.67 -4.37 4.47
C GLY A 69 1.62 -4.85 5.57
N CYS A 70 2.83 -4.33 5.60
CA CYS A 70 3.76 -4.61 6.70
C CYS A 70 3.35 -3.91 8.00
N ALA A 71 2.73 -2.72 7.91
CA ALA A 71 2.32 -1.99 9.10
C ALA A 71 1.19 -0.99 8.85
N VAL A 72 0.46 -0.68 9.92
CA VAL A 72 -0.48 0.44 9.98
C VAL A 72 0.17 1.59 10.74
N TYR A 73 0.18 2.76 10.13
CA TYR A 73 0.71 3.98 10.72
C TYR A 73 -0.44 4.89 11.15
N LEU A 74 -0.51 5.19 12.43
CA LEU A 74 -1.52 6.03 13.05
C LEU A 74 -0.89 7.41 13.36
N PRO A 75 -1.41 8.50 12.79
CA PRO A 75 -0.99 9.85 13.20
C PRO A 75 -1.20 10.05 14.70
N GLU A 76 -0.36 10.89 15.31
CA GLU A 76 -0.48 11.24 16.73
C GLU A 76 -1.88 11.83 16.99
N ASP A 77 -2.50 11.40 18.08
CA ASP A 77 -3.83 11.88 18.53
C ASP A 77 -5.00 11.64 17.57
N TYR A 78 -4.82 10.85 16.50
CA TYR A 78 -5.90 10.54 15.57
C TYR A 78 -7.05 9.76 16.24
N PHE A 79 -6.71 8.78 17.07
CA PHE A 79 -7.67 8.05 17.89
C PHE A 79 -7.49 8.41 19.36
N HIS A 80 -8.59 8.74 20.05
CA HIS A 80 -8.58 8.91 21.52
C HIS A 80 -8.38 7.58 22.27
N LEU A 81 -8.41 6.46 21.59
CA LEU A 81 -8.27 5.10 22.11
C LEU A 81 -6.92 4.52 21.68
N LYS A 82 -6.25 3.86 22.61
CA LYS A 82 -5.03 3.11 22.27
C LYS A 82 -5.38 1.81 21.54
N PRO A 83 -4.56 1.39 20.56
CA PRO A 83 -4.64 0.06 19.98
C PRO A 83 -4.57 -1.02 21.06
N THR A 84 -5.27 -2.14 20.87
CA THR A 84 -5.19 -3.31 21.76
C THR A 84 -4.02 -4.22 21.41
N THR A 85 -3.48 -4.08 20.20
CA THR A 85 -2.31 -4.79 19.70
C THR A 85 -1.03 -4.08 20.10
N LYS A 86 0.10 -4.81 20.05
CA LYS A 86 1.44 -4.23 20.29
C LYS A 86 1.70 -3.10 19.29
N THR A 87 2.21 -1.99 19.77
CA THR A 87 2.59 -0.85 18.96
C THR A 87 4.04 -0.47 19.17
N VAL A 88 4.64 0.15 18.16
CA VAL A 88 5.96 0.78 18.23
C VAL A 88 5.85 2.22 17.76
N ARG A 89 6.80 3.08 18.14
CA ARG A 89 6.86 4.43 17.62
C ARG A 89 7.86 4.50 16.47
N LEU A 90 7.40 4.89 15.29
CA LEU A 90 8.25 5.15 14.12
C LEU A 90 8.04 6.59 13.64
N GLY A 91 9.06 7.41 13.85
CA GLY A 91 8.96 8.85 13.64
C GLY A 91 7.84 9.47 14.48
N ARG A 92 6.91 10.17 13.83
CA ARG A 92 5.73 10.81 14.46
C ARG A 92 4.49 9.90 14.54
N PHE A 93 4.62 8.63 14.19
CA PHE A 93 3.48 7.71 14.13
C PHE A 93 3.51 6.68 15.26
N THR A 94 2.34 6.39 15.83
CA THR A 94 2.10 5.14 16.53
C THR A 94 1.86 4.07 15.48
N THR A 95 2.71 3.04 15.43
CA THR A 95 2.69 2.03 14.37
C THR A 95 2.25 0.68 14.93
N ILE A 96 1.32 0.03 14.25
CA ILE A 96 0.94 -1.37 14.49
C ILE A 96 1.72 -2.23 13.51
N PRO A 97 2.81 -2.90 13.92
CA PRO A 97 3.57 -3.79 13.06
C PRO A 97 2.77 -5.07 12.81
N ILE A 98 2.67 -5.47 11.55
CA ILE A 98 2.10 -6.77 11.12
C ILE A 98 3.25 -7.68 10.69
N ALA A 99 4.16 -7.17 9.85
CA ALA A 99 5.37 -7.88 9.47
C ALA A 99 6.45 -7.80 10.57
N GLN A 100 7.45 -8.67 10.45
CA GLN A 100 8.67 -8.58 11.24
C GLN A 100 9.48 -7.33 10.83
N ILE A 101 10.32 -6.85 11.72
CA ILE A 101 11.15 -5.65 11.50
C ILE A 101 12.18 -5.87 10.38
N LEU A 102 12.64 -4.80 9.77
CA LEU A 102 13.58 -4.80 8.63
C LEU A 102 14.83 -5.70 8.81
N PRO A 103 15.51 -5.78 9.95
CA PRO A 103 16.62 -6.73 10.11
C PRO A 103 16.24 -8.17 9.78
N THR A 104 15.06 -8.64 10.22
CA THR A 104 14.57 -9.98 9.90
C THR A 104 14.31 -10.17 8.40
N ALA A 105 13.80 -9.13 7.72
CA ALA A 105 13.61 -9.20 6.27
C ALA A 105 14.94 -9.26 5.51
N LYS A 106 15.97 -8.55 5.99
CA LYS A 106 17.32 -8.61 5.44
C LYS A 106 17.94 -10.01 5.59
N ASP A 107 17.90 -10.55 6.80
CA ASP A 107 18.43 -11.89 7.09
C ASP A 107 17.69 -12.97 6.26
N ALA A 108 16.39 -12.82 6.10
CA ALA A 108 15.58 -13.72 5.30
C ALA A 108 15.93 -13.65 3.80
N LEU A 109 16.18 -12.45 3.25
CA LEU A 109 16.59 -12.27 1.88
C LEU A 109 17.98 -12.86 1.63
N ASP A 110 18.93 -12.59 2.52
CA ASP A 110 20.31 -13.10 2.43
C ASP A 110 20.31 -14.65 2.50
N SER A 111 19.55 -15.24 3.44
CA SER A 111 19.39 -16.71 3.53
C SER A 111 18.76 -17.34 2.30
N LEU A 112 17.77 -16.67 1.68
CA LEU A 112 17.15 -17.15 0.43
C LEU A 112 18.15 -17.13 -0.73
N SER A 113 18.95 -16.06 -0.85
CA SER A 113 20.00 -15.94 -1.88
C SER A 113 21.04 -17.06 -1.76
N GLU A 114 21.54 -17.30 -0.54
CA GLU A 114 22.51 -18.37 -0.27
C GLU A 114 21.93 -19.77 -0.57
N GLU A 115 20.73 -20.08 -0.08
CA GLU A 115 20.13 -21.40 -0.23
C GLU A 115 19.74 -21.74 -1.67
N THR A 116 19.28 -20.73 -2.41
CA THR A 116 18.84 -20.93 -3.79
C THR A 116 19.96 -20.75 -4.80
N GLU A 117 21.14 -20.28 -4.37
CA GLU A 117 22.26 -19.89 -5.24
C GLU A 117 21.82 -18.86 -6.31
N VAL A 118 20.84 -18.01 -5.97
CA VAL A 118 20.35 -16.94 -6.85
C VAL A 118 20.86 -15.62 -6.34
N GLU A 119 21.67 -14.95 -7.15
CA GLU A 119 22.22 -13.66 -6.77
C GLU A 119 21.17 -12.56 -6.76
N VAL A 120 21.09 -11.82 -5.65
CA VAL A 120 20.24 -10.64 -5.49
C VAL A 120 21.08 -9.44 -5.09
N VAL A 121 20.65 -8.26 -5.53
CA VAL A 121 21.27 -6.98 -5.18
C VAL A 121 20.29 -6.17 -4.35
N PRO A 122 20.42 -6.16 -3.01
CA PRO A 122 19.58 -5.34 -2.15
C PRO A 122 19.82 -3.85 -2.40
N LEU A 123 18.77 -3.02 -2.32
CA LEU A 123 18.93 -1.57 -2.51
C LEU A 123 19.88 -0.95 -1.48
N ARG A 124 20.00 -1.54 -0.30
CA ARG A 124 20.94 -1.09 0.74
C ARG A 124 22.41 -1.12 0.31
N SER A 125 22.77 -2.00 -0.63
CA SER A 125 24.16 -2.16 -1.12
C SER A 125 24.54 -1.16 -2.21
N LEU A 126 23.57 -0.47 -2.80
CA LEU A 126 23.75 0.42 -3.92
C LEU A 126 24.02 1.86 -3.47
N SER A 127 24.91 2.54 -4.16
CA SER A 127 25.09 3.99 -4.02
C SER A 127 23.86 4.76 -4.57
N PRO A 128 23.62 6.03 -4.17
CA PRO A 128 22.53 6.83 -4.71
C PRO A 128 22.54 6.93 -6.24
N ARG A 129 23.70 6.98 -6.87
CA ARG A 129 23.85 7.01 -8.32
C ARG A 129 23.39 5.70 -8.97
N GLU A 130 23.81 4.56 -8.44
CA GLU A 130 23.40 3.25 -8.92
C GLU A 130 21.90 3.03 -8.72
N LEU A 131 21.33 3.47 -7.58
CA LEU A 131 19.89 3.44 -7.35
C LEU A 131 19.16 4.19 -8.45
N THR A 132 19.57 5.42 -8.75
CA THR A 132 18.95 6.23 -9.81
C THR A 132 19.08 5.54 -11.18
N GLN A 133 20.22 4.98 -11.50
CA GLN A 133 20.48 4.30 -12.78
C GLN A 133 19.64 3.02 -12.92
N ASN A 134 19.55 2.19 -11.88
CA ASN A 134 18.85 0.91 -11.92
C ASN A 134 17.33 1.05 -11.77
N THR A 135 16.85 1.99 -10.96
CA THR A 135 15.42 2.21 -10.77
C THR A 135 14.85 3.24 -11.74
N GLY A 136 15.74 4.14 -12.24
CA GLY A 136 15.37 5.34 -12.96
C GLY A 136 14.54 6.31 -12.10
N LEU A 137 14.46 6.14 -10.79
CA LEU A 137 13.84 7.11 -9.88
C LEU A 137 14.69 8.38 -9.78
N PRO A 138 14.10 9.55 -9.51
CA PRO A 138 14.86 10.70 -9.08
C PRO A 138 15.70 10.34 -7.84
N GLN A 139 16.89 10.92 -7.70
CA GLN A 139 17.83 10.56 -6.63
C GLN A 139 17.17 10.58 -5.24
N ARG A 140 16.40 11.63 -4.94
CA ARG A 140 15.69 11.75 -3.67
C ARG A 140 14.71 10.60 -3.44
N GLU A 141 13.92 10.23 -4.45
CA GLU A 141 12.98 9.13 -4.36
C GLU A 141 13.69 7.77 -4.20
N ALA A 142 14.79 7.58 -4.90
CA ALA A 142 15.62 6.38 -4.77
C ALA A 142 16.20 6.25 -3.35
N GLU A 143 16.67 7.35 -2.76
CA GLU A 143 17.14 7.39 -1.39
C GLU A 143 16.04 7.10 -0.36
N LEU A 144 14.83 7.63 -0.58
CA LEU A 144 13.66 7.37 0.27
C LEU A 144 13.16 5.93 0.12
N ALA A 145 13.20 5.36 -1.10
CA ALA A 145 12.80 3.99 -1.36
C ALA A 145 13.66 2.96 -0.60
N ARG A 146 14.93 3.27 -0.37
CA ARG A 146 15.86 2.46 0.42
C ARG A 146 15.60 2.49 1.93
N GLN A 147 14.89 3.54 2.42
CA GLN A 147 14.62 3.73 3.83
C GLN A 147 13.28 3.06 4.19
N ARG A 148 13.36 1.79 4.52
CA ARG A 148 12.23 0.92 4.86
C ARG A 148 12.21 0.62 6.36
N ASP A 149 11.04 0.29 6.87
CA ASP A 149 10.89 -0.07 8.29
C ASP A 149 10.73 -1.60 8.47
N PHE A 150 10.21 -2.33 7.46
CA PHE A 150 9.84 -3.75 7.60
C PHE A 150 10.28 -4.64 6.44
N ASP A 151 10.27 -4.19 5.19
CA ASP A 151 10.65 -5.00 4.04
C ASP A 151 12.01 -4.58 3.46
N GLU A 152 12.62 -5.43 2.66
CA GLU A 152 13.86 -5.14 1.94
C GLU A 152 13.59 -5.16 0.44
N LEU A 153 13.98 -4.08 -0.25
CA LEU A 153 13.92 -4.01 -1.70
C LEU A 153 15.19 -4.54 -2.34
N PHE A 154 15.05 -5.25 -3.46
CA PHE A 154 16.17 -5.85 -4.18
C PHE A 154 15.91 -6.01 -5.68
N PHE A 155 16.96 -6.33 -6.42
CA PHE A 155 16.93 -6.79 -7.80
C PHE A 155 17.49 -8.20 -7.90
N PHE A 156 17.02 -8.98 -8.86
CA PHE A 156 17.73 -10.19 -9.28
C PHE A 156 18.91 -9.82 -10.18
N ALA A 157 20.09 -10.35 -9.91
CA ALA A 157 21.29 -10.13 -10.71
C ALA A 157 21.45 -11.27 -11.72
N GLY A 158 21.11 -11.00 -12.98
CA GLY A 158 21.30 -11.97 -14.08
C GLY A 158 20.47 -13.26 -13.97
N ALA A 159 19.47 -13.31 -13.10
CA ALA A 159 18.66 -14.50 -12.88
C ALA A 159 17.76 -14.81 -14.08
N THR A 160 17.66 -16.10 -14.42
CA THR A 160 16.72 -16.62 -15.41
C THR A 160 15.31 -16.72 -14.81
N GLU A 161 14.29 -16.91 -15.63
CA GLU A 161 12.92 -17.18 -15.14
C GLU A 161 12.86 -18.41 -14.24
N THR A 162 13.68 -19.42 -14.52
CA THR A 162 13.76 -20.63 -13.68
C THR A 162 14.38 -20.29 -12.31
N ASP A 163 15.39 -19.46 -12.26
CA ASP A 163 16.00 -19.01 -11.00
C ASP A 163 15.03 -18.20 -10.17
N VAL A 164 14.31 -17.26 -10.78
CA VAL A 164 13.27 -16.48 -10.11
C VAL A 164 12.17 -17.39 -9.55
N THR A 165 11.73 -18.39 -10.31
CA THR A 165 10.72 -19.37 -9.87
C THR A 165 11.23 -20.19 -8.69
N ARG A 166 12.48 -20.68 -8.74
CA ARG A 166 13.12 -21.41 -7.64
C ARG A 166 13.18 -20.57 -6.37
N PHE A 167 13.59 -19.30 -6.50
CA PHE A 167 13.66 -18.35 -5.40
C PHE A 167 12.27 -18.08 -4.78
N GLN A 168 11.24 -17.90 -5.60
CA GLN A 168 9.86 -17.69 -5.16
C GLN A 168 9.29 -18.93 -4.42
N ASN A 169 9.60 -20.13 -4.90
CA ASN A 169 9.17 -21.36 -4.23
C ASN A 169 9.81 -21.50 -2.85
N ALA A 170 11.11 -21.30 -2.74
CA ALA A 170 11.84 -21.31 -1.46
C ALA A 170 11.33 -20.23 -0.49
N ALA A 171 11.04 -19.03 -0.99
CA ALA A 171 10.44 -17.97 -0.20
C ALA A 171 9.06 -18.37 0.35
N THR A 172 8.24 -19.00 -0.48
CA THR A 172 6.90 -19.49 -0.09
C THR A 172 6.99 -20.53 1.02
N GLU A 173 7.89 -21.49 0.91
CA GLU A 173 8.13 -22.53 1.94
C GLU A 173 8.54 -21.92 3.28
N LYS A 174 9.34 -20.86 3.25
CA LYS A 174 9.79 -20.11 4.43
C LYS A 174 8.80 -19.05 4.92
N LYS A 175 7.65 -18.87 4.26
CA LYS A 175 6.64 -17.85 4.55
C LYS A 175 7.19 -16.42 4.43
N ILE A 176 8.14 -16.22 3.51
CA ILE A 176 8.64 -14.92 3.12
C ILE A 176 7.80 -14.43 1.95
N ALA A 177 7.17 -13.28 2.10
CA ALA A 177 6.39 -12.67 1.03
C ALA A 177 7.32 -11.94 0.06
N LEU A 178 7.27 -12.32 -1.19
CA LEU A 178 7.92 -11.60 -2.29
C LEU A 178 6.87 -10.86 -3.11
N ARG A 179 7.15 -9.60 -3.45
CA ARG A 179 6.29 -8.79 -4.32
C ARG A 179 7.10 -8.06 -5.37
N GLN A 180 6.59 -8.03 -6.58
CA GLN A 180 7.24 -7.34 -7.70
C GLN A 180 6.70 -5.91 -7.85
N HIS A 181 7.62 -4.96 -7.98
CA HIS A 181 7.35 -3.54 -8.18
C HIS A 181 8.12 -3.03 -9.42
N GLY A 182 7.58 -3.32 -10.60
CA GLY A 182 8.29 -3.08 -11.85
C GLY A 182 9.54 -3.96 -11.97
N VAL A 183 10.72 -3.33 -11.98
CA VAL A 183 12.01 -4.05 -12.03
C VAL A 183 12.52 -4.47 -10.65
N MET A 184 11.98 -3.91 -9.59
CA MET A 184 12.35 -4.21 -8.22
C MET A 184 11.45 -5.27 -7.60
N TRP A 185 11.95 -5.91 -6.57
CA TRP A 185 11.21 -6.83 -5.71
C TRP A 185 11.32 -6.39 -4.26
N SER A 186 10.34 -6.75 -3.44
CA SER A 186 10.43 -6.65 -1.98
C SER A 186 10.34 -8.02 -1.34
N ALA A 187 11.06 -8.19 -0.23
CA ALA A 187 10.99 -9.34 0.64
C ALA A 187 10.55 -8.89 2.04
N ALA A 188 9.53 -9.54 2.60
CA ALA A 188 9.04 -9.26 3.94
C ALA A 188 8.60 -10.55 4.65
N VAL A 189 8.68 -10.58 5.98
CA VAL A 189 8.26 -11.74 6.78
C VAL A 189 6.94 -11.42 7.46
N GLY A 190 5.86 -12.06 7.00
CA GLY A 190 4.53 -11.99 7.59
C GLY A 190 3.69 -10.72 7.28
N PRO A 191 3.89 -10.01 6.14
CA PRO A 191 3.02 -8.88 5.80
C PRO A 191 1.60 -9.36 5.49
N SER A 192 0.60 -8.52 5.82
CA SER A 192 -0.80 -8.84 5.51
C SER A 192 -1.67 -7.59 5.46
N VAL A 193 -2.07 -7.18 4.27
CA VAL A 193 -3.06 -6.10 4.08
C VAL A 193 -4.37 -6.43 4.81
N THR A 194 -4.83 -7.68 4.72
CA THR A 194 -6.06 -8.14 5.42
C THR A 194 -5.96 -7.96 6.94
N GLN A 195 -4.80 -8.29 7.53
CA GLN A 195 -4.61 -8.09 8.96
C GLN A 195 -4.53 -6.61 9.33
N CYS A 196 -3.83 -5.78 8.52
CA CYS A 196 -3.81 -4.33 8.68
C CYS A 196 -5.23 -3.74 8.68
N VAL A 197 -6.03 -4.11 7.67
CA VAL A 197 -7.42 -3.64 7.53
C VAL A 197 -8.25 -4.07 8.74
N ARG A 198 -8.14 -5.34 9.15
CA ARG A 198 -8.87 -5.87 10.33
C ARG A 198 -8.54 -5.10 11.61
N ASP A 199 -7.27 -4.87 11.89
CA ASP A 199 -6.85 -4.20 13.12
C ASP A 199 -7.25 -2.72 13.11
N LEU A 200 -7.14 -2.08 11.95
CA LEU A 200 -7.57 -0.69 11.77
C LEU A 200 -9.11 -0.56 11.87
N THR A 201 -9.88 -1.46 11.26
CA THR A 201 -11.34 -1.49 11.35
C THR A 201 -11.79 -1.58 12.80
N LYS A 202 -11.20 -2.48 13.60
CA LYS A 202 -11.50 -2.59 15.04
C LYS A 202 -11.25 -1.29 15.81
N LEU A 203 -10.21 -0.52 15.43
CA LEU A 203 -9.96 0.79 16.05
C LEU A 203 -11.06 1.79 15.69
N TYR A 204 -11.48 1.84 14.44
CA TYR A 204 -12.57 2.69 14.00
C TYR A 204 -13.89 2.29 14.66
N GLU A 205 -14.23 1.01 14.69
CA GLU A 205 -15.45 0.52 15.37
C GLU A 205 -15.52 0.96 16.82
N ARG A 206 -14.42 0.81 17.55
CA ARG A 206 -14.33 1.25 18.96
C ARG A 206 -14.44 2.78 19.10
N ALA A 207 -13.80 3.53 18.20
CA ALA A 207 -13.81 5.00 18.22
C ALA A 207 -15.17 5.57 17.84
N LEU A 208 -15.84 4.98 16.86
CA LEU A 208 -17.13 5.41 16.33
C LEU A 208 -18.32 4.80 17.11
N ARG A 209 -18.09 3.72 17.87
CA ARG A 209 -19.14 2.89 18.49
C ARG A 209 -20.18 2.39 17.47
N SER A 210 -19.72 2.07 16.27
CA SER A 210 -20.54 1.59 15.14
C SER A 210 -19.69 0.75 14.22
N HIS A 211 -20.30 0.03 13.28
CA HIS A 211 -19.63 -0.75 12.25
C HIS A 211 -19.68 0.01 10.91
N PRO A 212 -18.65 0.80 10.58
CA PRO A 212 -18.60 1.51 9.30
C PRO A 212 -18.36 0.52 8.16
N ALA A 213 -18.98 0.77 7.01
CA ALA A 213 -18.70 0.01 5.80
C ALA A 213 -17.27 0.30 5.29
N ILE A 214 -16.54 -0.73 4.92
CA ILE A 214 -15.20 -0.62 4.35
C ILE A 214 -15.31 -0.64 2.83
N ILE A 215 -14.93 0.45 2.18
CA ILE A 215 -14.97 0.59 0.73
C ILE A 215 -13.53 0.66 0.21
N GLY A 216 -13.16 -0.29 -0.66
CA GLY A 216 -11.85 -0.32 -1.29
C GLY A 216 -11.85 0.34 -2.66
N ILE A 217 -10.84 1.18 -2.92
CA ILE A 217 -10.56 1.78 -4.23
C ILE A 217 -9.15 1.35 -4.61
N ALA A 218 -8.98 0.72 -5.76
CA ALA A 218 -7.69 0.21 -6.20
C ALA A 218 -7.55 0.26 -7.72
N GLY A 219 -6.34 0.43 -8.21
CA GLY A 219 -6.01 0.10 -9.60
C GLY A 219 -6.07 -1.41 -9.86
N THR A 220 -5.96 -1.82 -11.10
CA THR A 220 -6.08 -3.24 -11.50
C THR A 220 -5.03 -4.14 -10.85
N SER A 221 -3.83 -3.60 -10.61
CA SER A 221 -2.72 -4.34 -9.99
C SER A 221 -2.91 -4.56 -8.49
N GLU A 222 -3.48 -3.59 -7.76
CA GLU A 222 -3.64 -3.63 -6.31
C GLU A 222 -4.98 -4.25 -5.87
N ALA A 223 -5.95 -4.32 -6.79
CA ALA A 223 -7.32 -4.76 -6.50
C ALA A 223 -7.38 -6.16 -5.88
N GLN A 224 -6.56 -7.09 -6.37
CA GLN A 224 -6.53 -8.46 -5.86
C GLN A 224 -6.06 -8.55 -4.41
N THR A 225 -5.22 -7.63 -3.98
CA THR A 225 -4.67 -7.61 -2.61
C THR A 225 -5.58 -6.86 -1.64
N LEU A 226 -6.18 -5.74 -2.08
CA LEU A 226 -6.96 -4.87 -1.21
C LEU A 226 -8.44 -5.27 -1.10
N LEU A 227 -9.10 -5.50 -2.24
CA LEU A 227 -10.56 -5.62 -2.27
C LEU A 227 -11.14 -6.82 -1.50
N PRO A 228 -10.46 -7.98 -1.35
CA PRO A 228 -10.95 -9.05 -0.51
C PRO A 228 -11.16 -8.69 0.97
N SER A 229 -10.55 -7.57 1.41
CA SER A 229 -10.68 -7.07 2.79
C SER A 229 -11.75 -5.97 2.94
N CYS A 230 -12.53 -5.71 1.89
CA CYS A 230 -13.51 -4.63 1.83
C CYS A 230 -14.92 -5.17 1.63
N ASP A 231 -15.92 -4.46 2.18
CA ASP A 231 -17.35 -4.78 1.97
C ASP A 231 -17.80 -4.46 0.55
N ARG A 232 -17.23 -3.40 -0.03
CA ARG A 232 -17.47 -2.98 -1.41
C ARG A 232 -16.16 -2.61 -2.08
N GLY A 233 -16.02 -2.95 -3.37
CA GLY A 233 -14.83 -2.66 -4.17
C GLY A 233 -15.12 -1.76 -5.36
N ILE A 234 -14.19 -0.86 -5.65
CA ILE A 234 -14.13 -0.05 -6.86
C ILE A 234 -12.75 -0.27 -7.48
N VAL A 235 -12.74 -0.67 -8.75
CA VAL A 235 -11.49 -0.80 -9.52
C VAL A 235 -11.39 0.36 -10.50
N LEU A 236 -10.28 1.07 -10.43
CA LEU A 236 -9.90 2.09 -11.40
C LEU A 236 -9.06 1.43 -12.48
N ALA A 237 -9.63 1.25 -13.65
CA ALA A 237 -8.98 0.61 -14.78
C ALA A 237 -8.60 1.62 -15.86
N ARG A 238 -7.46 1.41 -16.51
CA ARG A 238 -7.14 2.11 -17.76
C ARG A 238 -8.05 1.57 -18.85
N HIS A 239 -8.30 2.36 -19.89
CA HIS A 239 -9.22 1.95 -20.97
C HIS A 239 -8.91 0.55 -21.54
N ALA A 240 -7.63 0.26 -21.78
CA ALA A 240 -7.18 -1.05 -22.29
C ALA A 240 -7.37 -2.22 -21.29
N GLU A 241 -7.60 -1.93 -20.01
CA GLU A 241 -7.70 -2.94 -18.94
C GLU A 241 -9.16 -3.18 -18.50
N MET A 242 -10.12 -2.38 -18.97
CA MET A 242 -11.50 -2.37 -18.51
C MET A 242 -12.17 -3.75 -18.61
N GLU A 243 -12.06 -4.42 -19.74
CA GLU A 243 -12.66 -5.74 -19.98
C GLU A 243 -12.04 -6.80 -19.07
N THR A 244 -10.70 -6.84 -18.99
CA THR A 244 -9.98 -7.79 -18.13
C THR A 244 -10.28 -7.53 -16.65
N ALA A 245 -10.38 -6.26 -16.24
CA ALA A 245 -10.76 -5.90 -14.88
C ALA A 245 -12.18 -6.36 -14.53
N ALA A 246 -13.14 -6.18 -15.43
CA ALA A 246 -14.51 -6.63 -15.25
C ALA A 246 -14.62 -8.16 -15.11
N GLN A 247 -13.84 -8.91 -15.89
CA GLN A 247 -13.79 -10.38 -15.80
C GLN A 247 -13.17 -10.86 -14.49
N LYS A 248 -12.09 -10.21 -14.01
CA LYS A 248 -11.38 -10.61 -12.79
C LYS A 248 -12.07 -10.17 -11.50
N HIS A 249 -12.72 -9.02 -11.51
CA HIS A 249 -13.27 -8.39 -10.30
C HIS A 249 -14.81 -8.24 -10.38
N THR A 250 -15.50 -9.36 -10.61
CA THR A 250 -16.96 -9.41 -10.86
C THR A 250 -17.83 -8.82 -9.75
N LYS A 251 -17.31 -8.71 -8.54
CA LYS A 251 -18.02 -8.12 -7.38
C LYS A 251 -17.69 -6.64 -7.17
N ALA A 252 -16.77 -6.08 -7.95
CA ALA A 252 -16.36 -4.68 -7.85
C ALA A 252 -17.03 -3.84 -8.94
N ARG A 253 -17.24 -2.55 -8.67
CA ARG A 253 -17.60 -1.57 -9.69
C ARG A 253 -16.33 -1.19 -10.44
N ILE A 254 -16.35 -1.30 -11.76
CA ILE A 254 -15.23 -0.90 -12.62
C ILE A 254 -15.49 0.50 -13.15
N LEU A 255 -14.52 1.39 -13.01
CA LEU A 255 -14.57 2.77 -13.49
C LEU A 255 -13.32 3.07 -14.31
N GLY A 256 -13.44 3.92 -15.31
CA GLY A 256 -12.31 4.43 -16.06
C GLY A 256 -11.45 5.36 -15.20
N MET A 257 -10.18 5.04 -15.02
CA MET A 257 -9.26 5.79 -14.16
C MET A 257 -9.10 7.26 -14.58
N PHE A 258 -9.27 7.56 -15.86
CA PHE A 258 -9.08 8.89 -16.44
C PHE A 258 -10.40 9.53 -16.90
N ASP A 259 -11.56 8.98 -16.51
CA ASP A 259 -12.85 9.59 -16.81
C ASP A 259 -12.96 10.92 -16.05
N GLU A 260 -13.44 11.95 -16.72
CA GLU A 260 -13.53 13.32 -16.15
C GLU A 260 -14.30 13.39 -14.82
N ASN A 261 -15.31 12.55 -14.67
CA ASN A 261 -16.20 12.53 -13.49
C ASN A 261 -15.97 11.33 -12.56
N VAL A 262 -14.83 10.63 -12.67
CA VAL A 262 -14.56 9.40 -11.89
C VAL A 262 -14.64 9.65 -10.37
N TRP A 263 -14.07 10.75 -9.91
CA TRP A 263 -14.08 11.08 -8.48
C TRP A 263 -15.45 11.49 -7.96
N GLU A 264 -16.24 12.17 -8.77
CA GLU A 264 -17.64 12.51 -8.45
C GLU A 264 -18.48 11.24 -8.31
N GLN A 265 -18.36 10.30 -9.26
CA GLN A 265 -19.06 9.02 -9.21
C GLN A 265 -18.69 8.20 -7.97
N ILE A 266 -17.41 8.26 -7.55
CA ILE A 266 -16.97 7.59 -6.33
C ILE A 266 -17.55 8.29 -5.10
N LEU A 267 -17.47 9.61 -5.04
CA LEU A 267 -17.99 10.40 -3.92
C LEU A 267 -19.51 10.17 -3.73
N GLU A 268 -20.26 10.16 -4.82
CA GLU A 268 -21.68 9.78 -4.79
C GLU A 268 -21.91 8.38 -4.21
N ALA A 269 -21.14 7.38 -4.71
CA ALA A 269 -21.28 5.98 -4.27
C ALA A 269 -20.97 5.78 -2.77
N VAL A 270 -20.14 6.63 -2.16
CA VAL A 270 -19.76 6.53 -0.75
C VAL A 270 -20.59 7.43 0.17
N THR A 271 -21.23 8.46 -0.36
CA THR A 271 -22.11 9.38 0.40
C THR A 271 -23.58 8.98 0.34
N THR A 272 -24.02 8.29 -0.74
CA THR A 272 -25.41 7.85 -0.88
C THR A 272 -25.73 6.74 0.11
N ARG A 273 -26.71 6.98 0.97
CA ARG A 273 -27.26 5.98 1.88
C ARG A 273 -28.02 4.92 1.06
N ARG A 274 -27.58 3.68 1.12
CA ARG A 274 -28.44 2.53 0.76
C ARG A 274 -29.00 1.89 2.01
#